data_994de7ad299f11b54f130b1185552fe1
#
_entry.id   994de7ad299f11b54f130b1185552fe1
#
_cell.length_a   1.000
_cell.length_b   1.000
_cell.length_c   1.000
_cell.angle_alpha   90.00
_cell.angle_beta   90.00
_cell.angle_gamma   90.00
#
_symmetry.space_group_name_H-M   'P 1'
#
loop_
_entity.id
_entity.type
_entity.pdbx_description
1 polymer ?
#
loop_
_entity_poly.entity_id
_entity_poly.type
_entity_poly.pdbx_seq_one_letter_code
_entity_poly.pdbx_strand_id
1 'polypeptide(L)'
;MKPARYCTLRGSDGVIFFMLILGIESSCDETAAAVIADGTRIISNVIHSQIATHQAYGGVVPEIASREHLEKIEGIVNEALHRAGIKAQDLAGIAVTQGPGLIGALLVGINYAKGIAYAAKKPIVGVNHIEGHIYSVAFEFPPPEYPALALIVSGGHTNLFLISEPEKYKLIGRTRDDAAGEAFDKVAKLIGLGYPGGPVVDRLAKLGNKRAINFPLAEIKTNRLDFSFSGLKTAVLRYVRENNIEPVSDVNNAAPEILDLCASFQHAVIRALVRNVGKAAEIYHPKTLILAGGVACNSELRSAIQDLATRLKIPAYIPSPVYTTDNAAMIAAAGYPKLLRGENAGLEMSADLSLRVQNVDVETVVWKKKPRYRL
;
A
#
# COMPACT_ATOMS: atom_id res chain seq x y z
N MET A 1 -1.67 19.69 29.90
CA MET A 1 -2.11 18.69 28.93
C MET A 1 -3.26 17.89 29.54
N LYS A 2 -4.46 17.90 28.93
CA LYS A 2 -5.53 17.00 29.38
C LYS A 2 -5.20 15.62 28.82
N PRO A 3 -5.24 14.54 29.63
CA PRO A 3 -4.93 13.20 29.15
C PRO A 3 -5.92 12.78 28.06
N ALA A 4 -5.44 11.96 27.10
CA ALA A 4 -6.27 11.32 26.09
C ALA A 4 -7.47 10.65 26.78
N ARG A 5 -8.68 10.89 26.26
CA ARG A 5 -9.89 10.29 26.84
C ARG A 5 -9.96 8.85 26.40
N TYR A 6 -9.86 7.94 27.37
CA TYR A 6 -10.05 6.52 27.15
C TYR A 6 -11.55 6.19 27.15
N CYS A 7 -11.97 5.30 26.26
CA CYS A 7 -13.30 4.72 26.30
C CYS A 7 -13.27 3.42 27.13
N THR A 8 -14.35 3.17 27.84
CA THR A 8 -14.52 1.95 28.64
C THR A 8 -15.33 0.93 27.85
N LEU A 9 -14.70 -0.17 27.41
CA LEU A 9 -15.45 -1.35 27.05
C LEU A 9 -15.58 -2.23 28.31
N ARG A 10 -16.80 -2.62 28.66
CA ARG A 10 -17.04 -3.54 29.80
C ARG A 10 -16.66 -4.95 29.36
N GLY A 11 -15.53 -5.44 29.84
CA GLY A 11 -15.18 -6.86 29.80
C GLY A 11 -15.69 -7.56 31.07
N SER A 12 -15.68 -8.90 31.06
CA SER A 12 -16.06 -9.74 32.22
C SER A 12 -15.23 -9.46 33.48
N ASP A 13 -14.04 -8.87 33.37
CA ASP A 13 -13.03 -8.79 34.44
C ASP A 13 -12.74 -7.36 34.91
N GLY A 14 -13.56 -6.37 34.53
CA GLY A 14 -13.40 -4.99 35.00
C GLY A 14 -13.45 -3.94 33.88
N VAL A 15 -13.28 -2.67 34.27
CA VAL A 15 -13.27 -1.53 33.36
C VAL A 15 -11.87 -1.41 32.76
N ILE A 16 -11.72 -1.83 31.50
CA ILE A 16 -10.48 -1.63 30.75
C ILE A 16 -10.64 -0.37 29.90
N PHE A 17 -9.65 0.51 29.97
CA PHE A 17 -9.60 1.76 29.21
C PHE A 17 -8.86 1.55 27.90
N PHE A 18 -9.50 1.77 26.76
CA PHE A 18 -8.90 1.71 25.44
C PHE A 18 -8.88 3.07 24.77
N MET A 19 -7.82 3.35 24.04
CA MET A 19 -7.76 4.49 23.14
C MET A 19 -8.35 4.08 21.77
N LEU A 20 -9.64 4.37 21.55
CA LEU A 20 -10.34 4.03 20.31
C LEU A 20 -10.10 5.08 19.24
N ILE A 21 -9.65 4.66 18.07
CA ILE A 21 -9.37 5.54 16.92
C ILE A 21 -10.19 5.09 15.72
N LEU A 22 -10.85 6.04 15.08
CA LEU A 22 -11.47 5.86 13.78
C LEU A 22 -10.43 6.17 12.70
N GLY A 23 -10.13 5.19 11.83
CA GLY A 23 -9.41 5.38 10.58
C GLY A 23 -10.36 5.58 9.43
N ILE A 24 -9.99 6.43 8.47
CA ILE A 24 -10.70 6.64 7.20
C ILE A 24 -9.69 6.61 6.06
N GLU A 25 -9.94 5.74 5.06
CA GLU A 25 -9.14 5.60 3.86
C GLU A 25 -10.03 5.86 2.62
N SER A 26 -9.56 6.73 1.73
CA SER A 26 -10.22 7.03 0.45
C SER A 26 -9.25 7.51 -0.62
N SER A 27 -7.98 7.11 -0.55
CA SER A 27 -6.94 7.71 -1.41
C SER A 27 -6.99 7.28 -2.88
N CYS A 28 -7.60 6.14 -3.20
CA CYS A 28 -7.64 5.58 -4.54
C CYS A 28 -9.02 5.04 -4.92
N ASP A 29 -9.22 3.74 -4.87
CA ASP A 29 -10.45 3.05 -5.28
C ASP A 29 -11.08 2.18 -4.18
N GLU A 30 -10.59 2.28 -2.94
CA GLU A 30 -11.21 1.72 -1.75
C GLU A 30 -11.75 2.81 -0.83
N THR A 31 -13.05 2.73 -0.49
CA THR A 31 -13.64 3.50 0.60
C THR A 31 -13.64 2.64 1.84
N ALA A 32 -12.86 3.00 2.85
CA ALA A 32 -12.80 2.19 4.07
C ALA A 32 -12.90 3.03 5.34
N ALA A 33 -13.47 2.41 6.39
CA ALA A 33 -13.47 2.92 7.75
C ALA A 33 -13.22 1.79 8.74
N ALA A 34 -12.43 2.06 9.77
CA ALA A 34 -12.08 1.08 10.79
C ALA A 34 -12.03 1.72 12.18
N VAL A 35 -12.38 0.95 13.19
CA VAL A 35 -12.13 1.30 14.59
C VAL A 35 -11.07 0.36 15.13
N ILE A 36 -10.00 0.93 15.67
CA ILE A 36 -8.96 0.17 16.36
C ILE A 36 -8.83 0.61 17.83
N ALA A 37 -8.32 -0.29 18.65
CA ALA A 37 -7.95 -0.01 20.04
C ALA A 37 -6.44 -0.09 20.21
N ASP A 38 -5.85 0.90 20.90
CA ASP A 38 -4.43 0.95 21.30
C ASP A 38 -3.45 0.69 20.15
N GLY A 39 -3.81 1.13 18.95
CA GLY A 39 -2.95 1.11 17.76
C GLY A 39 -2.83 -0.22 17.03
N THR A 40 -3.19 -1.36 17.65
CA THR A 40 -2.95 -2.69 17.07
C THR A 40 -4.18 -3.61 17.04
N ARG A 41 -5.16 -3.39 17.92
CA ARG A 41 -6.34 -4.26 18.00
C ARG A 41 -7.45 -3.74 17.12
N ILE A 42 -7.76 -4.43 16.04
CA ILE A 42 -8.88 -4.11 15.16
C ILE A 42 -10.20 -4.51 15.85
N ILE A 43 -11.11 -3.54 16.02
CA ILE A 43 -12.47 -3.76 16.53
C ILE A 43 -13.44 -3.92 15.35
N SER A 44 -13.29 -3.05 14.33
CA SER A 44 -14.04 -3.15 13.08
C SER A 44 -13.17 -2.67 11.92
N ASN A 45 -13.37 -3.23 10.74
CA ASN A 45 -12.79 -2.76 9.49
C ASN A 45 -13.78 -3.04 8.37
N VAL A 46 -14.29 -2.00 7.73
CA VAL A 46 -15.29 -2.05 6.67
C VAL A 46 -14.69 -1.44 5.43
N ILE A 47 -14.71 -2.20 4.34
CA ILE A 47 -14.09 -1.81 3.06
C ILE A 47 -15.14 -1.96 1.96
N HIS A 48 -15.25 -0.95 1.13
CA HIS A 48 -15.98 -0.98 -0.13
C HIS A 48 -14.98 -0.75 -1.26
N SER A 49 -14.80 -1.74 -2.12
CA SER A 49 -13.89 -1.64 -3.27
C SER A 49 -14.65 -1.28 -4.55
N GLN A 50 -14.09 -0.37 -5.33
CA GLN A 50 -14.63 0.11 -6.59
C GLN A 50 -14.07 -0.68 -7.80
N ILE A 51 -13.40 -1.81 -7.57
CA ILE A 51 -12.80 -2.63 -8.64
C ILE A 51 -13.84 -2.96 -9.72
N ALA A 52 -15.06 -3.36 -9.34
CA ALA A 52 -16.12 -3.70 -10.27
C ALA A 52 -16.52 -2.50 -11.16
N THR A 53 -16.57 -1.30 -10.59
CA THR A 53 -16.86 -0.06 -11.33
C THR A 53 -15.76 0.26 -12.33
N HIS A 54 -14.50 0.15 -11.91
CA HIS A 54 -13.35 0.52 -12.74
C HIS A 54 -12.95 -0.54 -13.76
N GLN A 55 -13.42 -1.79 -13.59
CA GLN A 55 -13.12 -2.89 -14.50
C GLN A 55 -13.54 -2.59 -15.94
N ALA A 56 -14.69 -1.93 -16.12
CA ALA A 56 -15.18 -1.55 -17.46
C ALA A 56 -14.26 -0.55 -18.19
N TYR A 57 -13.46 0.22 -17.43
CA TYR A 57 -12.51 1.20 -17.98
C TYR A 57 -11.07 0.66 -18.09
N GLY A 58 -10.84 -0.52 -17.51
CA GLY A 58 -9.52 -1.15 -17.50
C GLY A 58 -8.49 -0.40 -16.64
N GLY A 59 -8.94 0.24 -15.57
CA GLY A 59 -8.16 0.99 -14.58
C GLY A 59 -8.96 2.09 -13.89
N VAL A 60 -8.42 2.65 -12.82
CA VAL A 60 -9.10 3.67 -12.00
C VAL A 60 -9.31 4.96 -12.78
N VAL A 61 -10.56 5.47 -12.76
CA VAL A 61 -10.96 6.77 -13.31
C VAL A 61 -11.18 7.74 -12.15
N PRO A 62 -10.33 8.77 -11.96
CA PRO A 62 -10.32 9.61 -10.75
C PRO A 62 -11.66 10.29 -10.42
N GLU A 63 -12.39 10.77 -11.43
CA GLU A 63 -13.69 11.41 -11.20
C GLU A 63 -14.76 10.42 -10.75
N ILE A 64 -14.78 9.23 -11.33
CA ILE A 64 -15.70 8.17 -10.93
C ILE A 64 -15.40 7.73 -9.50
N ALA A 65 -14.11 7.51 -9.20
CA ALA A 65 -13.68 7.17 -7.85
C ALA A 65 -14.16 8.19 -6.82
N SER A 66 -13.96 9.48 -7.09
CA SER A 66 -14.36 10.56 -6.18
C SER A 66 -15.87 10.56 -5.90
N ARG A 67 -16.69 10.35 -6.92
CA ARG A 67 -18.16 10.29 -6.79
C ARG A 67 -18.59 9.08 -5.98
N GLU A 68 -18.00 7.92 -6.23
CA GLU A 68 -18.35 6.70 -5.50
C GLU A 68 -17.92 6.79 -4.03
N HIS A 69 -16.76 7.39 -3.72
CA HIS A 69 -16.40 7.70 -2.33
C HIS A 69 -17.45 8.56 -1.64
N LEU A 70 -17.92 9.63 -2.31
CA LEU A 70 -18.93 10.53 -1.74
C LEU A 70 -20.24 9.81 -1.42
N GLU A 71 -20.66 8.87 -2.28
CA GLU A 71 -21.87 8.09 -2.08
C GLU A 71 -21.75 7.05 -0.97
N LYS A 72 -20.57 6.48 -0.76
CA LYS A 72 -20.38 5.33 0.12
C LYS A 72 -19.88 5.69 1.52
N ILE A 73 -19.14 6.78 1.68
CA ILE A 73 -18.37 7.05 2.90
C ILE A 73 -19.23 7.10 4.16
N GLU A 74 -20.42 7.68 4.10
CA GLU A 74 -21.33 7.75 5.25
C GLU A 74 -21.76 6.36 5.71
N GLY A 75 -22.21 5.52 4.79
CA GLY A 75 -22.62 4.15 5.10
C GLY A 75 -21.49 3.31 5.66
N ILE A 76 -20.28 3.43 5.09
CA ILE A 76 -19.09 2.70 5.51
C ILE A 76 -18.64 3.11 6.91
N VAL A 77 -18.62 4.40 7.22
CA VAL A 77 -18.24 4.90 8.56
C VAL A 77 -19.28 4.51 9.61
N ASN A 78 -20.58 4.67 9.31
CA ASN A 78 -21.64 4.28 10.21
C ASN A 78 -21.61 2.77 10.51
N GLU A 79 -21.36 1.94 9.51
CA GLU A 79 -21.23 0.50 9.68
C GLU A 79 -19.99 0.14 10.52
N ALA A 80 -18.85 0.83 10.34
CA ALA A 80 -17.65 0.60 11.15
C ALA A 80 -17.90 0.93 12.63
N LEU A 81 -18.56 2.06 12.93
CA LEU A 81 -18.92 2.44 14.29
C LEU A 81 -19.96 1.46 14.90
N HIS A 82 -20.96 1.06 14.11
CA HIS A 82 -21.99 0.10 14.52
C HIS A 82 -21.37 -1.26 14.87
N ARG A 83 -20.51 -1.81 14.01
CA ARG A 83 -19.81 -3.08 14.30
C ARG A 83 -18.90 -2.99 15.51
N ALA A 84 -18.33 -1.81 15.77
CA ALA A 84 -17.55 -1.56 16.97
C ALA A 84 -18.40 -1.38 18.24
N GLY A 85 -19.71 -1.22 18.12
CA GLY A 85 -20.63 -0.99 19.22
C GLY A 85 -20.45 0.36 19.91
N ILE A 86 -19.95 1.39 19.19
CA ILE A 86 -19.61 2.71 19.73
C ILE A 86 -20.22 3.84 18.92
N LYS A 87 -20.20 5.04 19.51
CA LYS A 87 -20.56 6.30 18.85
C LYS A 87 -19.30 7.14 18.60
N ALA A 88 -19.39 8.14 17.71
CA ALA A 88 -18.27 9.04 17.44
C ALA A 88 -17.75 9.79 18.68
N GLN A 89 -18.62 10.02 19.68
CA GLN A 89 -18.24 10.63 20.97
C GLN A 89 -17.34 9.75 21.82
N ASP A 90 -17.34 8.44 21.61
CA ASP A 90 -16.54 7.47 22.35
C ASP A 90 -15.09 7.37 21.82
N LEU A 91 -14.84 7.88 20.60
CA LEU A 91 -13.51 7.90 20.01
C LEU A 91 -12.55 8.79 20.78
N ALA A 92 -11.28 8.43 20.82
CA ALA A 92 -10.18 9.26 21.30
C ALA A 92 -9.73 10.26 20.23
N GLY A 93 -9.80 9.88 18.94
CA GLY A 93 -9.42 10.69 17.81
C GLY A 93 -9.75 10.04 16.46
N ILE A 94 -9.47 10.77 15.39
CA ILE A 94 -9.72 10.36 14.01
C ILE A 94 -8.42 10.46 13.23
N ALA A 95 -8.09 9.41 12.49
CA ALA A 95 -6.99 9.38 11.55
C ALA A 95 -7.56 9.26 10.13
N VAL A 96 -7.09 10.09 9.21
CA VAL A 96 -7.56 10.06 7.82
C VAL A 96 -6.37 10.17 6.87
N THR A 97 -6.46 9.49 5.74
CA THR A 97 -5.43 9.59 4.71
C THR A 97 -5.39 11.01 4.15
N GLN A 98 -4.24 11.66 4.34
CA GLN A 98 -3.99 13.01 3.84
C GLN A 98 -3.37 13.00 2.44
N GLY A 99 -2.67 11.93 2.10
CA GLY A 99 -1.98 11.70 0.85
C GLY A 99 -0.86 10.65 0.99
N PRO A 100 -0.19 10.31 -0.13
CA PRO A 100 -0.57 10.62 -1.52
C PRO A 100 -1.85 9.88 -1.95
N GLY A 101 -2.44 10.32 -3.09
CA GLY A 101 -3.63 9.71 -3.66
C GLY A 101 -4.32 10.59 -4.70
N LEU A 102 -5.52 10.20 -5.12
CA LEU A 102 -6.35 10.98 -6.03
C LEU A 102 -6.97 12.16 -5.29
N ILE A 103 -6.77 13.39 -5.80
CA ILE A 103 -7.16 14.61 -5.09
C ILE A 103 -8.64 14.64 -4.69
N GLY A 104 -9.55 14.30 -5.60
CA GLY A 104 -10.98 14.29 -5.32
C GLY A 104 -11.37 13.25 -4.27
N ALA A 105 -10.79 12.05 -4.35
CA ALA A 105 -10.97 10.96 -3.41
C ALA A 105 -10.47 11.33 -2.00
N LEU A 106 -9.25 11.87 -1.89
CA LEU A 106 -8.69 12.37 -0.62
C LEU A 106 -9.57 13.45 0.02
N LEU A 107 -10.06 14.40 -0.80
CA LEU A 107 -10.91 15.49 -0.30
C LEU A 107 -12.22 14.97 0.29
N VAL A 108 -12.81 13.91 -0.26
CA VAL A 108 -14.02 13.28 0.31
C VAL A 108 -13.73 12.76 1.72
N GLY A 109 -12.70 11.91 1.88
CA GLY A 109 -12.33 11.35 3.18
C GLY A 109 -11.96 12.41 4.21
N ILE A 110 -11.14 13.38 3.84
CA ILE A 110 -10.68 14.46 4.73
C ILE A 110 -11.86 15.31 5.20
N ASN A 111 -12.75 15.75 4.30
CA ASN A 111 -13.87 16.61 4.70
C ASN A 111 -14.89 15.85 5.54
N TYR A 112 -15.14 14.58 5.24
CA TYR A 112 -16.00 13.73 6.06
C TYR A 112 -15.41 13.53 7.47
N ALA A 113 -14.12 13.23 7.57
CA ALA A 113 -13.40 13.10 8.85
C ALA A 113 -13.42 14.39 9.67
N LYS A 114 -13.26 15.57 9.04
CA LYS A 114 -13.40 16.89 9.67
C LYS A 114 -14.81 17.12 10.23
N GLY A 115 -15.86 16.73 9.48
CA GLY A 115 -17.24 16.82 9.93
C GLY A 115 -17.46 16.03 11.22
N ILE A 116 -16.96 14.78 11.29
CA ILE A 116 -17.04 13.95 12.50
C ILE A 116 -16.21 14.57 13.64
N ALA A 117 -14.97 14.99 13.36
CA ALA A 117 -14.09 15.59 14.35
C ALA A 117 -14.70 16.84 15.00
N TYR A 118 -15.33 17.68 14.18
CA TYR A 118 -16.03 18.88 14.64
C TYR A 118 -17.24 18.54 15.49
N ALA A 119 -18.14 17.68 15.01
CA ALA A 119 -19.37 17.30 15.70
C ALA A 119 -19.10 16.55 17.02
N ALA A 120 -18.11 15.66 17.03
CA ALA A 120 -17.74 14.89 18.21
C ALA A 120 -16.73 15.61 19.13
N LYS A 121 -16.21 16.76 18.73
CA LYS A 121 -15.15 17.52 19.44
C LYS A 121 -13.90 16.66 19.71
N LYS A 122 -13.42 15.95 18.68
CA LYS A 122 -12.27 15.04 18.74
C LYS A 122 -11.11 15.58 17.91
N PRO A 123 -9.86 15.28 18.32
CA PRO A 123 -8.69 15.59 17.49
C PRO A 123 -8.72 14.78 16.20
N ILE A 124 -8.14 15.36 15.14
CA ILE A 124 -7.97 14.72 13.84
C ILE A 124 -6.50 14.79 13.43
N VAL A 125 -5.97 13.70 12.87
CA VAL A 125 -4.60 13.66 12.32
C VAL A 125 -4.61 13.19 10.88
N GLY A 126 -3.77 13.81 10.06
CA GLY A 126 -3.46 13.35 8.72
C GLY A 126 -2.41 12.23 8.73
N VAL A 127 -2.65 11.22 7.93
CA VAL A 127 -1.76 10.05 7.79
C VAL A 127 -1.27 9.96 6.35
N ASN A 128 0.00 9.62 6.18
CA ASN A 128 0.51 9.25 4.87
C ASN A 128 0.07 7.81 4.53
N HIS A 129 -0.55 7.63 3.37
CA HIS A 129 -1.04 6.34 2.89
C HIS A 129 0.05 5.25 2.91
N ILE A 130 1.26 5.58 2.46
CA ILE A 130 2.39 4.64 2.43
C ILE A 130 2.87 4.29 3.85
N GLU A 131 2.82 5.24 4.77
CA GLU A 131 3.08 5.00 6.19
C GLU A 131 2.04 4.04 6.77
N GLY A 132 0.76 4.17 6.37
CA GLY A 132 -0.28 3.21 6.72
C GLY A 132 0.10 1.77 6.35
N HIS A 133 0.57 1.54 5.14
CA HIS A 133 1.04 0.21 4.72
C HIS A 133 2.19 -0.31 5.60
N ILE A 134 3.13 0.54 6.03
CA ILE A 134 4.19 0.11 6.96
C ILE A 134 3.60 -0.34 8.30
N TYR A 135 2.59 0.38 8.81
CA TYR A 135 1.92 0.06 10.07
C TYR A 135 1.02 -1.18 10.00
N SER A 136 0.62 -1.66 8.81
CA SER A 136 -0.23 -2.84 8.67
C SER A 136 0.36 -4.12 9.29
N VAL A 137 1.67 -4.19 9.46
CA VAL A 137 2.34 -5.33 10.12
C VAL A 137 2.01 -5.43 11.61
N ALA A 138 1.63 -4.31 12.25
CA ALA A 138 1.36 -4.26 13.68
C ALA A 138 0.12 -5.06 14.11
N PHE A 139 -0.71 -5.50 13.17
CA PHE A 139 -1.89 -6.31 13.45
C PHE A 139 -1.57 -7.80 13.68
N GLU A 140 -0.45 -8.28 13.14
CA GLU A 140 -0.11 -9.72 13.16
C GLU A 140 1.28 -10.00 13.70
N PHE A 141 2.13 -8.97 13.84
CA PHE A 141 3.52 -9.14 14.25
C PHE A 141 3.86 -8.24 15.45
N PRO A 142 4.82 -8.65 16.28
CA PRO A 142 5.37 -7.78 17.31
C PRO A 142 6.07 -6.56 16.69
N PRO A 143 6.39 -5.52 17.46
CA PRO A 143 7.20 -4.40 16.96
C PRO A 143 8.48 -4.91 16.28
N PRO A 144 8.83 -4.39 15.08
CA PRO A 144 10.01 -4.83 14.37
C PRO A 144 11.29 -4.45 15.10
N GLU A 145 12.32 -5.28 15.01
CA GLU A 145 13.66 -4.89 15.41
C GLU A 145 14.30 -3.99 14.34
N TYR A 146 14.96 -2.93 14.81
CA TYR A 146 15.58 -1.94 13.91
C TYR A 146 17.10 -2.12 13.80
N PRO A 147 17.72 -1.72 12.67
CA PRO A 147 17.08 -1.15 11.48
C PRO A 147 16.23 -2.19 10.74
N ALA A 148 15.12 -1.74 10.17
CA ALA A 148 14.26 -2.58 9.32
C ALA A 148 14.28 -2.09 7.87
N LEU A 149 14.13 -3.00 6.90
CA LEU A 149 13.87 -2.66 5.50
C LEU A 149 12.40 -2.93 5.19
N ALA A 150 11.70 -1.91 4.67
CA ALA A 150 10.32 -2.03 4.24
C ALA A 150 10.21 -1.85 2.72
N LEU A 151 9.76 -2.90 2.03
CA LEU A 151 9.37 -2.87 0.63
C LEU A 151 7.86 -2.66 0.55
N ILE A 152 7.45 -1.49 0.08
CA ILE A 152 6.03 -1.15 -0.11
C ILE A 152 5.74 -1.16 -1.61
N VAL A 153 4.87 -2.08 -2.02
CA VAL A 153 4.57 -2.34 -3.44
C VAL A 153 3.06 -2.41 -3.66
N SER A 154 2.52 -1.42 -4.39
CA SER A 154 1.10 -1.31 -4.69
C SER A 154 0.84 -1.01 -6.17
N GLY A 155 -0.40 -0.69 -6.53
CA GLY A 155 -0.77 -0.22 -7.88
C GLY A 155 0.00 1.03 -8.28
N GLY A 156 0.11 2.02 -7.39
CA GLY A 156 0.74 3.32 -7.66
C GLY A 156 2.16 3.47 -7.11
N HIS A 157 2.64 2.59 -6.25
CA HIS A 157 3.90 2.78 -5.52
C HIS A 157 4.80 1.57 -5.56
N THR A 158 6.11 1.81 -5.70
CA THR A 158 7.17 0.84 -5.45
C THR A 158 8.31 1.56 -4.75
N ASN A 159 8.35 1.41 -3.43
CA ASN A 159 9.26 2.12 -2.54
C ASN A 159 10.00 1.15 -1.63
N LEU A 160 11.28 1.40 -1.42
CA LEU A 160 12.11 0.70 -0.44
C LEU A 160 12.59 1.70 0.60
N PHE A 161 12.19 1.47 1.85
CA PHE A 161 12.56 2.29 2.99
C PHE A 161 13.54 1.57 3.90
N LEU A 162 14.48 2.34 4.45
CA LEU A 162 15.20 2.01 5.65
C LEU A 162 14.49 2.69 6.82
N ILE A 163 14.13 1.90 7.83
CA ILE A 163 13.53 2.37 9.08
C ILE A 163 14.59 2.17 10.16
N SER A 164 15.19 3.28 10.61
CA SER A 164 16.26 3.23 11.62
C SER A 164 15.75 3.07 13.05
N GLU A 165 14.58 3.64 13.31
CA GLU A 165 13.85 3.65 14.59
C GLU A 165 12.36 3.83 14.29
N PRO A 166 11.44 3.65 15.24
CA PRO A 166 10.03 3.95 15.05
C PRO A 166 9.83 5.34 14.46
N GLU A 167 9.00 5.43 13.42
CA GLU A 167 8.66 6.67 12.70
C GLU A 167 9.85 7.41 12.04
N LYS A 168 11.06 6.80 11.96
CA LYS A 168 12.21 7.36 11.24
C LYS A 168 12.44 6.61 9.93
N TYR A 169 11.96 7.19 8.85
CA TYR A 169 11.97 6.61 7.51
C TYR A 169 12.97 7.30 6.60
N LYS A 170 13.79 6.50 5.90
CA LYS A 170 14.65 6.97 4.81
C LYS A 170 14.26 6.22 3.54
N LEU A 171 13.80 6.95 2.52
CA LEU A 171 13.55 6.37 1.19
C LEU A 171 14.89 6.09 0.52
N ILE A 172 15.25 4.82 0.33
CA ILE A 172 16.54 4.38 -0.24
C ILE A 172 16.42 3.90 -1.68
N GLY A 173 15.20 3.52 -2.12
CA GLY A 173 14.91 3.13 -3.49
C GLY A 173 13.45 3.37 -3.84
N ARG A 174 13.19 3.74 -5.10
CA ARG A 174 11.83 3.93 -5.63
C ARG A 174 11.77 3.59 -7.10
N THR A 175 10.56 3.38 -7.62
CA THR A 175 10.42 3.30 -9.07
C THR A 175 10.71 4.64 -9.74
N ARG A 176 11.29 4.57 -10.95
CA ARG A 176 11.61 5.72 -11.80
C ARG A 176 10.56 5.95 -12.88
N ASP A 177 9.69 4.98 -13.06
CA ASP A 177 8.62 4.97 -14.05
C ASP A 177 7.38 4.27 -13.48
N ASP A 178 6.86 3.26 -14.14
CA ASP A 178 5.68 2.51 -13.67
C ASP A 178 5.94 1.86 -12.30
N ALA A 179 4.92 1.83 -11.44
CA ALA A 179 4.94 0.97 -10.25
C ALA A 179 4.81 -0.51 -10.66
N ALA A 180 5.22 -1.43 -9.78
CA ALA A 180 5.14 -2.85 -10.07
C ALA A 180 3.68 -3.31 -10.32
N GLY A 181 2.71 -2.85 -9.51
CA GLY A 181 1.30 -3.17 -9.72
C GLY A 181 0.77 -2.60 -11.05
N GLU A 182 1.11 -1.36 -11.37
CA GLU A 182 0.79 -0.75 -12.66
C GLU A 182 1.37 -1.55 -13.85
N ALA A 183 2.58 -2.12 -13.70
CA ALA A 183 3.17 -2.99 -14.72
C ALA A 183 2.37 -4.29 -14.90
N PHE A 184 1.88 -4.90 -13.80
CA PHE A 184 0.97 -6.04 -13.87
C PHE A 184 -0.32 -5.70 -14.61
N ASP A 185 -0.97 -4.58 -14.29
CA ASP A 185 -2.22 -4.16 -14.92
C ASP A 185 -2.03 -3.86 -16.42
N LYS A 186 -0.94 -3.17 -16.77
CA LYS A 186 -0.63 -2.85 -18.17
C LYS A 186 -0.35 -4.10 -19.02
N VAL A 187 0.35 -5.08 -18.47
CA VAL A 187 0.62 -6.34 -19.15
C VAL A 187 -0.65 -7.18 -19.25
N ALA A 188 -1.43 -7.30 -18.18
CA ALA A 188 -2.70 -7.99 -18.21
C ALA A 188 -3.66 -7.42 -19.27
N LYS A 189 -3.78 -6.09 -19.33
CA LYS A 189 -4.57 -5.41 -20.37
C LYS A 189 -4.05 -5.69 -21.77
N LEU A 190 -2.73 -5.71 -21.97
CA LEU A 190 -2.10 -5.99 -23.25
C LEU A 190 -2.47 -7.38 -23.81
N ILE A 191 -2.56 -8.38 -22.94
CA ILE A 191 -2.82 -9.76 -23.32
C ILE A 191 -4.28 -10.21 -23.08
N GLY A 192 -5.19 -9.27 -22.82
CA GLY A 192 -6.62 -9.54 -22.70
C GLY A 192 -7.09 -10.14 -21.37
N LEU A 193 -6.30 -10.05 -20.29
CA LEU A 193 -6.65 -10.63 -18.97
C LEU A 193 -7.56 -9.73 -18.12
N GLY A 194 -7.83 -8.49 -18.54
CA GLY A 194 -8.69 -7.56 -17.83
C GLY A 194 -8.01 -6.81 -16.69
N TYR A 195 -8.83 -6.29 -15.76
CA TYR A 195 -8.43 -5.52 -14.57
C TYR A 195 -9.17 -6.03 -13.33
N PRO A 196 -8.52 -6.10 -12.14
CA PRO A 196 -7.10 -5.87 -11.90
C PRO A 196 -6.22 -7.01 -12.42
N GLY A 197 -5.06 -6.66 -13.01
CA GLY A 197 -4.18 -7.63 -13.67
C GLY A 197 -3.37 -8.48 -12.69
N GLY A 198 -2.93 -7.90 -11.57
CA GLY A 198 -2.06 -8.57 -10.60
C GLY A 198 -2.57 -9.94 -10.14
N PRO A 199 -3.79 -10.06 -9.60
CA PRO A 199 -4.35 -11.33 -9.14
C PRO A 199 -4.53 -12.36 -10.25
N VAL A 200 -4.90 -11.92 -11.46
CA VAL A 200 -5.10 -12.82 -12.60
C VAL A 200 -3.76 -13.37 -13.08
N VAL A 201 -2.76 -12.51 -13.23
CA VAL A 201 -1.40 -12.93 -13.61
C VAL A 201 -0.82 -13.89 -12.56
N ASP A 202 -0.96 -13.61 -11.25
CA ASP A 202 -0.46 -14.52 -10.19
C ASP A 202 -1.13 -15.90 -10.25
N ARG A 203 -2.43 -15.94 -10.56
CA ARG A 203 -3.15 -17.21 -10.72
C ARG A 203 -2.64 -18.00 -11.90
N LEU A 204 -2.51 -17.38 -13.08
CA LEU A 204 -2.06 -18.06 -14.30
C LEU A 204 -0.57 -18.43 -14.26
N ALA A 205 0.26 -17.59 -13.65
CA ALA A 205 1.69 -17.85 -13.49
C ALA A 205 2.02 -19.14 -12.74
N LYS A 206 1.15 -19.59 -11.84
CA LYS A 206 1.30 -20.87 -11.14
C LYS A 206 1.21 -22.10 -12.05
N LEU A 207 0.60 -21.94 -13.22
CA LEU A 207 0.38 -22.99 -14.20
C LEU A 207 1.42 -23.00 -15.30
N GLY A 208 2.22 -21.91 -15.42
CA GLY A 208 3.22 -21.72 -16.47
C GLY A 208 4.66 -21.97 -16.03
N ASN A 209 5.56 -22.00 -16.99
CA ASN A 209 6.99 -22.12 -16.75
C ASN A 209 7.64 -20.73 -16.68
N LYS A 210 8.06 -20.32 -15.50
CA LYS A 210 8.70 -19.00 -15.25
C LYS A 210 10.07 -18.81 -15.91
N ARG A 211 10.63 -19.83 -16.55
CA ARG A 211 11.91 -19.79 -17.28
C ARG A 211 11.71 -19.90 -18.80
N ALA A 212 10.47 -19.97 -19.28
CA ALA A 212 10.19 -20.09 -20.72
C ALA A 212 10.68 -18.87 -21.50
N ILE A 213 10.54 -17.66 -20.92
CA ILE A 213 10.91 -16.40 -21.55
C ILE A 213 11.86 -15.64 -20.62
N ASN A 214 13.03 -15.26 -21.13
CA ASN A 214 13.99 -14.48 -20.35
C ASN A 214 13.80 -12.98 -20.58
N PHE A 215 12.94 -12.35 -19.77
CA PHE A 215 12.74 -10.91 -19.81
C PHE A 215 13.91 -10.16 -19.16
N PRO A 216 14.37 -9.03 -19.77
CA PRO A 216 15.47 -8.24 -19.26
C PRO A 216 15.08 -7.51 -17.96
N LEU A 217 16.03 -7.35 -17.04
CA LEU A 217 15.88 -6.51 -15.86
C LEU A 217 16.57 -5.16 -16.10
N ALA A 218 15.89 -4.08 -15.72
CA ALA A 218 16.48 -2.76 -15.77
C ALA A 218 17.68 -2.62 -14.80
N GLU A 219 18.73 -1.94 -15.28
CA GLU A 219 19.85 -1.51 -14.45
C GLU A 219 19.89 0.01 -14.37
N ILE A 220 19.64 0.55 -13.18
CA ILE A 220 19.64 1.98 -12.93
C ILE A 220 21.00 2.40 -12.38
N LYS A 221 21.76 3.16 -13.18
CA LYS A 221 23.14 3.56 -12.83
C LYS A 221 23.18 4.65 -11.74
N THR A 222 22.18 5.50 -11.65
CA THR A 222 22.12 6.66 -10.75
C THR A 222 21.85 6.28 -9.29
N ASN A 223 20.99 5.28 -9.06
CA ASN A 223 20.79 4.64 -7.76
C ASN A 223 20.46 3.16 -7.99
N ARG A 224 21.37 2.28 -7.56
CA ARG A 224 21.27 0.84 -7.77
C ARG A 224 20.16 0.15 -6.97
N LEU A 225 19.48 0.88 -6.07
CA LEU A 225 18.32 0.40 -5.30
C LEU A 225 16.99 0.84 -5.91
N ASP A 226 17.00 1.73 -6.92
CA ASP A 226 15.79 2.14 -7.61
C ASP A 226 15.26 1.03 -8.55
N PHE A 227 13.98 1.14 -8.88
CA PHE A 227 13.27 0.20 -9.74
C PHE A 227 12.87 0.86 -11.06
N SER A 228 12.62 0.04 -12.10
CA SER A 228 12.03 0.45 -13.37
C SER A 228 11.34 -0.75 -13.99
N PHE A 229 10.10 -0.57 -14.44
CA PHE A 229 9.26 -1.62 -15.02
C PHE A 229 8.74 -1.28 -16.42
N SER A 230 8.85 -0.04 -16.89
CA SER A 230 8.38 0.37 -18.23
C SER A 230 9.07 -0.38 -19.36
N GLY A 231 10.38 -0.67 -19.21
CA GLY A 231 11.14 -1.49 -20.17
C GLY A 231 10.64 -2.93 -20.25
N LEU A 232 10.17 -3.47 -19.14
CA LEU A 232 9.62 -4.83 -19.08
C LEU A 232 8.30 -4.93 -19.86
N LYS A 233 7.39 -3.95 -19.71
CA LYS A 233 6.17 -3.84 -20.54
C LYS A 233 6.50 -3.83 -22.02
N THR A 234 7.50 -3.05 -22.43
CA THR A 234 7.93 -2.98 -23.83
C THR A 234 8.48 -4.32 -24.34
N ALA A 235 9.23 -5.04 -23.49
CA ALA A 235 9.74 -6.37 -23.82
C ALA A 235 8.59 -7.38 -24.01
N VAL A 236 7.58 -7.34 -23.15
CA VAL A 236 6.38 -8.18 -23.29
C VAL A 236 5.63 -7.84 -24.57
N LEU A 237 5.40 -6.55 -24.86
CA LEU A 237 4.73 -6.13 -26.11
C LEU A 237 5.46 -6.63 -27.35
N ARG A 238 6.80 -6.55 -27.36
CA ARG A 238 7.61 -7.07 -28.46
C ARG A 238 7.44 -8.58 -28.60
N TYR A 239 7.55 -9.32 -27.49
CA TYR A 239 7.39 -10.78 -27.50
C TYR A 239 6.00 -11.20 -28.02
N VAL A 240 4.92 -10.55 -27.57
CA VAL A 240 3.55 -10.79 -28.02
C VAL A 240 3.43 -10.61 -29.54
N ARG A 241 4.03 -9.54 -30.09
CA ARG A 241 4.00 -9.24 -31.54
C ARG A 241 4.85 -10.22 -32.35
N GLU A 242 6.06 -10.52 -31.93
CA GLU A 242 6.99 -11.43 -32.62
C GLU A 242 6.47 -12.88 -32.67
N ASN A 243 5.66 -13.29 -31.68
CA ASN A 243 5.09 -14.63 -31.62
C ASN A 243 3.60 -14.70 -32.00
N ASN A 244 3.03 -13.59 -32.51
CA ASN A 244 1.63 -13.49 -32.94
C ASN A 244 0.65 -13.98 -31.85
N ILE A 245 0.90 -13.61 -30.58
CA ILE A 245 0.04 -14.01 -29.45
C ILE A 245 -1.22 -13.15 -29.48
N GLU A 246 -2.38 -13.80 -29.63
CA GLU A 246 -3.68 -13.14 -29.59
C GLU A 246 -4.12 -12.87 -28.14
N PRO A 247 -4.85 -11.76 -27.91
CA PRO A 247 -5.44 -11.48 -26.60
C PRO A 247 -6.38 -12.60 -26.15
N VAL A 248 -6.31 -12.90 -24.85
CA VAL A 248 -7.13 -13.96 -24.22
C VAL A 248 -8.60 -13.54 -24.22
N SER A 249 -9.47 -14.39 -24.80
CA SER A 249 -10.93 -14.22 -24.76
C SER A 249 -11.59 -14.91 -23.56
N ASP A 250 -10.99 -16.00 -23.07
CA ASP A 250 -11.43 -16.73 -21.88
C ASP A 250 -10.22 -17.00 -20.95
N VAL A 251 -10.16 -16.29 -19.86
CA VAL A 251 -9.07 -16.36 -18.86
C VAL A 251 -8.97 -17.75 -18.20
N ASN A 252 -10.07 -18.52 -18.17
CA ASN A 252 -10.06 -19.85 -17.57
C ASN A 252 -9.51 -20.93 -18.52
N ASN A 253 -9.44 -20.61 -19.81
CA ASN A 253 -8.92 -21.46 -20.88
C ASN A 253 -7.69 -20.85 -21.58
N ALA A 254 -6.83 -20.17 -20.81
CA ALA A 254 -5.64 -19.53 -21.36
C ALA A 254 -4.67 -20.58 -21.96
N ALA A 255 -4.18 -20.29 -23.16
CA ALA A 255 -3.23 -21.16 -23.86
C ALA A 255 -1.89 -21.28 -23.09
N PRO A 256 -1.14 -22.40 -23.25
CA PRO A 256 0.13 -22.61 -22.55
C PRO A 256 1.12 -21.43 -22.71
N GLU A 257 1.17 -20.80 -23.89
CA GLU A 257 2.03 -19.66 -24.16
C GLU A 257 1.68 -18.45 -23.30
N ILE A 258 0.40 -18.24 -22.98
CA ILE A 258 -0.05 -17.18 -22.05
C ILE A 258 0.33 -17.52 -20.62
N LEU A 259 0.22 -18.79 -20.22
CA LEU A 259 0.64 -19.23 -18.88
C LEU A 259 2.15 -18.99 -18.66
N ASP A 260 2.95 -19.39 -19.65
CA ASP A 260 4.40 -19.17 -19.66
C ASP A 260 4.78 -17.70 -19.69
N LEU A 261 4.05 -16.89 -20.46
CA LEU A 261 4.23 -15.44 -20.51
C LEU A 261 3.94 -14.81 -19.15
N CYS A 262 2.82 -15.14 -18.51
CA CYS A 262 2.46 -14.67 -17.18
C CYS A 262 3.52 -15.07 -16.13
N ALA A 263 3.94 -16.34 -16.15
CA ALA A 263 4.94 -16.85 -15.22
C ALA A 263 6.30 -16.16 -15.38
N SER A 264 6.76 -16.01 -16.63
CA SER A 264 8.05 -15.40 -16.93
C SER A 264 8.07 -13.89 -16.65
N PHE A 265 6.97 -13.18 -16.95
CA PHE A 265 6.80 -11.76 -16.66
C PHE A 265 6.79 -11.54 -15.13
N GLN A 266 5.93 -12.23 -14.38
CA GLN A 266 5.88 -12.17 -12.94
C GLN A 266 7.25 -12.43 -12.33
N HIS A 267 7.92 -13.49 -12.76
CA HIS A 267 9.25 -13.83 -12.28
C HIS A 267 10.27 -12.70 -12.50
N ALA A 268 10.21 -12.01 -13.65
CA ALA A 268 11.09 -10.87 -13.93
C ALA A 268 10.82 -9.69 -12.98
N VAL A 269 9.54 -9.34 -12.73
CA VAL A 269 9.16 -8.30 -11.76
C VAL A 269 9.70 -8.64 -10.38
N ILE A 270 9.44 -9.86 -9.90
CA ILE A 270 9.82 -10.30 -8.56
C ILE A 270 11.34 -10.36 -8.39
N ARG A 271 12.08 -10.83 -9.41
CA ARG A 271 13.54 -10.79 -9.41
C ARG A 271 14.09 -9.37 -9.26
N ALA A 272 13.47 -8.39 -9.92
CA ALA A 272 13.89 -6.99 -9.79
C ALA A 272 13.68 -6.47 -8.37
N LEU A 273 12.52 -6.75 -7.76
CA LEU A 273 12.19 -6.35 -6.39
C LEU A 273 13.15 -6.99 -5.37
N VAL A 274 13.25 -8.32 -5.38
CA VAL A 274 14.04 -9.09 -4.41
C VAL A 274 15.53 -8.81 -4.54
N ARG A 275 16.05 -8.64 -5.77
CA ARG A 275 17.45 -8.25 -6.03
C ARG A 275 17.81 -6.95 -5.30
N ASN A 276 16.94 -5.95 -5.38
CA ASN A 276 17.24 -4.64 -4.79
C ASN A 276 17.07 -4.65 -3.26
N VAL A 277 16.09 -5.42 -2.73
CA VAL A 277 16.01 -5.67 -1.27
C VAL A 277 17.26 -6.39 -0.77
N GLY A 278 17.76 -7.40 -1.50
CA GLY A 278 19.00 -8.10 -1.15
C GLY A 278 20.21 -7.18 -1.12
N LYS A 279 20.39 -6.33 -2.16
CA LYS A 279 21.45 -5.31 -2.17
C LYS A 279 21.34 -4.32 -1.01
N ALA A 280 20.12 -3.89 -0.68
CA ALA A 280 19.91 -3.01 0.46
C ALA A 280 20.25 -3.72 1.78
N ALA A 281 19.91 -5.00 1.91
CA ALA A 281 20.24 -5.78 3.09
C ALA A 281 21.74 -5.94 3.29
N GLU A 282 22.52 -6.10 2.22
CA GLU A 282 23.99 -6.13 2.27
C GLU A 282 24.60 -4.79 2.73
N ILE A 283 23.95 -3.67 2.41
CA ILE A 283 24.44 -2.32 2.75
C ILE A 283 24.04 -1.92 4.18
N TYR A 284 22.80 -2.20 4.55
CA TYR A 284 22.19 -1.65 5.78
C TYR A 284 22.05 -2.64 6.93
N HIS A 285 22.35 -3.92 6.69
CA HIS A 285 22.30 -5.00 7.69
C HIS A 285 21.02 -4.96 8.55
N PRO A 286 19.81 -5.07 7.95
CA PRO A 286 18.56 -4.96 8.68
C PRO A 286 18.38 -6.13 9.64
N LYS A 287 17.59 -5.91 10.68
CA LYS A 287 17.16 -6.96 11.61
C LYS A 287 15.76 -7.49 11.29
N THR A 288 15.00 -6.78 10.45
CA THR A 288 13.65 -7.18 10.02
C THR A 288 13.43 -6.78 8.57
N LEU A 289 12.81 -7.66 7.77
CA LEU A 289 12.24 -7.32 6.48
C LEU A 289 10.72 -7.11 6.62
N ILE A 290 10.19 -6.06 6.01
CA ILE A 290 8.77 -5.76 5.93
C ILE A 290 8.36 -5.75 4.47
N LEU A 291 7.26 -6.44 4.13
CA LEU A 291 6.63 -6.40 2.81
C LEU A 291 5.16 -6.03 2.98
N ALA A 292 4.72 -4.93 2.35
CA ALA A 292 3.32 -4.49 2.39
C ALA A 292 2.90 -3.79 1.09
N GLY A 293 1.62 -3.42 1.00
CA GLY A 293 0.97 -2.92 -0.21
C GLY A 293 0.31 -4.02 -1.01
N GLY A 294 -0.63 -3.68 -1.91
CA GLY A 294 -1.47 -4.66 -2.62
C GLY A 294 -0.70 -5.74 -3.39
N VAL A 295 0.46 -5.41 -3.99
CA VAL A 295 1.31 -6.40 -4.68
C VAL A 295 1.97 -7.38 -3.70
N ALA A 296 2.01 -7.09 -2.40
CA ALA A 296 2.44 -8.05 -1.38
C ALA A 296 1.50 -9.26 -1.24
N CYS A 297 0.32 -9.23 -1.87
CA CYS A 297 -0.55 -10.40 -2.03
C CYS A 297 0.00 -11.44 -3.03
N ASN A 298 0.91 -11.04 -3.93
CA ASN A 298 1.49 -11.92 -4.94
C ASN A 298 2.23 -13.09 -4.30
N SER A 299 1.86 -14.31 -4.67
CA SER A 299 2.33 -15.53 -4.01
C SER A 299 3.83 -15.77 -4.20
N GLU A 300 4.38 -15.49 -5.39
CA GLU A 300 5.82 -15.66 -5.65
C GLU A 300 6.65 -14.60 -4.91
N LEU A 301 6.15 -13.34 -4.82
CA LEU A 301 6.84 -12.29 -4.08
C LEU A 301 6.94 -12.62 -2.58
N ARG A 302 5.84 -13.08 -1.98
CA ARG A 302 5.81 -13.51 -0.56
C ARG A 302 6.84 -14.59 -0.30
N SER A 303 6.83 -15.66 -1.13
CA SER A 303 7.80 -16.75 -1.03
C SER A 303 9.25 -16.25 -1.19
N ALA A 304 9.50 -15.42 -2.19
CA ALA A 304 10.85 -14.95 -2.49
C ALA A 304 11.43 -14.01 -1.39
N ILE A 305 10.59 -13.19 -0.75
CA ILE A 305 10.99 -12.37 0.41
C ILE A 305 11.22 -13.25 1.64
N GLN A 306 10.37 -14.26 1.88
CA GLN A 306 10.57 -15.23 2.97
C GLN A 306 11.88 -16.01 2.79
N ASP A 307 12.20 -16.45 1.57
CA ASP A 307 13.45 -17.14 1.25
C ASP A 307 14.67 -16.23 1.45
N LEU A 308 14.54 -14.95 1.08
CA LEU A 308 15.60 -13.95 1.33
C LEU A 308 15.83 -13.76 2.83
N ALA A 309 14.76 -13.58 3.61
CA ALA A 309 14.83 -13.42 5.06
C ALA A 309 15.49 -14.63 5.74
N THR A 310 15.13 -15.85 5.30
CA THR A 310 15.73 -17.10 5.79
C THR A 310 17.23 -17.14 5.51
N ARG A 311 17.68 -16.75 4.31
CA ARG A 311 19.11 -16.66 3.97
C ARG A 311 19.87 -15.62 4.81
N LEU A 312 19.19 -14.49 5.11
CA LEU A 312 19.73 -13.43 5.95
C LEU A 312 19.64 -13.74 7.45
N LYS A 313 18.91 -14.79 7.84
CA LYS A 313 18.64 -15.20 9.23
C LYS A 313 17.93 -14.10 10.04
N ILE A 314 16.99 -13.40 9.43
CA ILE A 314 16.16 -12.36 10.04
C ILE A 314 14.68 -12.63 9.78
N PRO A 315 13.75 -12.12 10.61
CA PRO A 315 12.32 -12.26 10.36
C PRO A 315 11.85 -11.46 9.14
N ALA A 316 10.85 -12.00 8.43
CA ALA A 316 10.07 -11.29 7.44
C ALA A 316 8.65 -11.06 7.97
N TYR A 317 8.22 -9.81 8.04
CA TYR A 317 6.86 -9.41 8.41
C TYR A 317 6.07 -9.14 7.13
N ILE A 318 5.20 -10.08 6.81
CA ILE A 318 4.38 -10.07 5.59
C ILE A 318 2.93 -10.30 6.01
N PRO A 319 2.14 -9.23 6.21
CA PRO A 319 0.77 -9.36 6.71
C PRO A 319 -0.10 -10.22 5.82
N SER A 320 -1.18 -10.76 6.39
CA SER A 320 -2.23 -11.43 5.65
C SER A 320 -2.81 -10.53 4.55
N PRO A 321 -3.28 -11.08 3.43
CA PRO A 321 -3.80 -10.28 2.31
C PRO A 321 -4.84 -9.21 2.72
N VAL A 322 -5.68 -9.50 3.69
CA VAL A 322 -6.70 -8.58 4.20
C VAL A 322 -6.13 -7.30 4.82
N TYR A 323 -4.86 -7.30 5.24
CA TYR A 323 -4.18 -6.14 5.83
C TYR A 323 -3.14 -5.51 4.89
N THR A 324 -2.81 -6.17 3.78
CA THR A 324 -1.85 -5.64 2.80
C THR A 324 -2.48 -4.74 1.74
N THR A 325 -3.75 -4.95 1.42
CA THR A 325 -4.52 -4.06 0.53
C THR A 325 -4.98 -2.82 1.28
N ASP A 326 -5.46 -1.81 0.54
CA ASP A 326 -5.92 -0.54 1.11
C ASP A 326 -7.07 -0.79 2.09
N ASN A 327 -6.89 -0.29 3.31
CA ASN A 327 -7.86 -0.43 4.39
C ASN A 327 -7.70 0.69 5.42
N ALA A 328 -8.74 0.96 6.20
CA ALA A 328 -8.71 2.05 7.16
C ALA A 328 -8.05 1.69 8.51
N ALA A 329 -7.91 0.40 8.82
CA ALA A 329 -7.22 -0.01 10.05
C ALA A 329 -5.74 0.41 10.01
N MET A 330 -5.06 0.28 8.85
CA MET A 330 -3.68 0.71 8.68
C MET A 330 -3.51 2.24 8.90
N ILE A 331 -4.51 3.03 8.50
CA ILE A 331 -4.52 4.47 8.69
C ILE A 331 -4.72 4.83 10.17
N ALA A 332 -5.63 4.13 10.84
CA ALA A 332 -5.81 4.29 12.28
C ALA A 332 -4.55 3.91 13.06
N ALA A 333 -3.87 2.81 12.68
CA ALA A 333 -2.63 2.37 13.31
C ALA A 333 -1.50 3.39 13.17
N ALA A 334 -1.30 3.95 11.96
CA ALA A 334 -0.31 5.00 11.73
C ALA A 334 -0.69 6.35 12.39
N GLY A 335 -1.98 6.61 12.60
CA GLY A 335 -2.47 7.78 13.32
C GLY A 335 -2.35 7.66 14.85
N TYR A 336 -2.28 6.43 15.37
CA TYR A 336 -2.23 6.19 16.82
C TYR A 336 -1.08 6.91 17.53
N PRO A 337 0.19 6.77 17.13
CA PRO A 337 1.29 7.44 17.80
C PRO A 337 1.17 8.97 17.73
N LYS A 338 0.63 9.53 16.65
CA LYS A 338 0.40 10.96 16.50
C LYS A 338 -0.63 11.46 17.52
N LEU A 339 -1.77 10.79 17.60
CA LEU A 339 -2.82 11.10 18.59
C LEU A 339 -2.35 10.90 20.04
N LEU A 340 -1.53 9.88 20.30
CA LEU A 340 -0.95 9.62 21.60
C LEU A 340 -0.05 10.78 22.08
N ARG A 341 0.68 11.41 21.15
CA ARG A 341 1.47 12.63 21.42
C ARG A 341 0.62 13.91 21.53
N GLY A 342 -0.69 13.80 21.34
CA GLY A 342 -1.61 14.93 21.38
C GLY A 342 -1.60 15.80 20.13
N GLU A 343 -1.12 15.26 19.01
CA GLU A 343 -1.18 15.97 17.72
C GLU A 343 -2.64 16.16 17.28
N ASN A 344 -2.88 17.32 16.66
CA ASN A 344 -4.16 17.67 16.08
C ASN A 344 -3.93 18.59 14.88
N ALA A 345 -4.22 18.11 13.70
CA ALA A 345 -4.06 18.87 12.46
C ALA A 345 -5.13 19.97 12.30
N GLY A 346 -6.21 19.91 13.10
CA GLY A 346 -7.30 20.85 13.03
C GLY A 346 -8.13 20.76 11.74
N LEU A 347 -9.06 21.69 11.60
CA LEU A 347 -9.96 21.72 10.44
C LEU A 347 -9.31 22.35 9.19
N GLU A 348 -8.15 22.96 9.33
CA GLU A 348 -7.40 23.57 8.22
C GLU A 348 -6.60 22.49 7.41
N MET A 349 -6.50 21.26 7.89
CA MET A 349 -5.83 20.18 7.17
C MET A 349 -6.40 20.05 5.75
N SER A 350 -5.53 19.90 4.76
CA SER A 350 -5.90 19.69 3.36
C SER A 350 -5.19 18.46 2.78
N ALA A 351 -5.68 17.99 1.64
CA ALA A 351 -5.03 16.93 0.88
C ALA A 351 -3.64 17.38 0.40
N ASP A 352 -2.67 16.45 0.47
CA ASP A 352 -1.32 16.68 -0.04
C ASP A 352 -0.90 15.51 -0.94
N LEU A 353 -0.96 15.74 -2.25
CA LEU A 353 -0.59 14.75 -3.28
C LEU A 353 0.91 14.42 -3.26
N SER A 354 1.72 15.34 -2.72
CA SER A 354 3.17 15.21 -2.66
C SER A 354 3.67 14.72 -1.31
N LEU A 355 2.76 14.38 -0.38
CA LEU A 355 3.10 13.96 0.97
C LEU A 355 4.06 12.76 0.95
N ARG A 356 5.22 12.94 1.54
CA ARG A 356 6.27 11.92 1.54
C ARG A 356 6.44 11.31 2.92
N VAL A 357 6.65 10.00 2.94
CA VAL A 357 7.16 9.29 4.13
C VAL A 357 8.67 9.48 4.14
N GLN A 358 9.13 10.61 4.64
CA GLN A 358 10.56 10.87 4.81
C GLN A 358 10.75 11.93 5.87
N ASN A 359 11.36 11.55 6.98
CA ASN A 359 11.65 12.43 8.11
C ASN A 359 13.08 12.28 8.63
N VAL A 360 13.91 11.51 7.94
CA VAL A 360 15.37 11.48 8.16
C VAL A 360 16.00 12.26 7.02
N ASP A 361 16.82 13.26 7.34
CA ASP A 361 17.57 14.03 6.36
C ASP A 361 18.36 13.05 5.48
N VAL A 362 17.98 13.00 4.22
CA VAL A 362 18.86 12.44 3.21
C VAL A 362 20.02 13.41 3.15
N GLU A 363 21.22 12.98 3.52
CA GLU A 363 22.42 13.66 3.03
C GLU A 363 22.16 13.93 1.55
N THR A 364 22.01 15.20 1.22
CA THR A 364 21.70 15.65 -0.14
C THR A 364 22.79 15.07 -1.02
N VAL A 365 22.49 13.97 -1.70
CA VAL A 365 23.22 13.60 -2.90
C VAL A 365 22.95 14.78 -3.84
N VAL A 366 23.88 15.71 -3.83
CA VAL A 366 23.83 16.93 -4.64
C VAL A 366 23.73 16.48 -6.09
N TRP A 367 22.51 16.55 -6.62
CA TRP A 367 22.27 16.33 -8.04
C TRP A 367 22.93 17.49 -8.80
N LYS A 368 24.22 17.38 -9.04
CA LYS A 368 24.91 18.24 -10.02
C LYS A 368 24.45 17.82 -11.41
N LYS A 369 23.39 18.43 -11.88
CA LYS A 369 22.88 18.71 -13.22
C LYS A 369 21.38 18.50 -13.30
N LYS A 370 20.66 19.61 -13.39
CA LYS A 370 19.25 19.62 -13.87
C LYS A 370 19.21 19.01 -15.28
N PRO A 371 18.31 18.05 -15.57
CA PRO A 371 18.10 17.66 -16.94
C PRO A 371 17.59 18.87 -17.72
N ARG A 372 18.27 19.23 -18.80
CA ARG A 372 17.76 20.21 -19.77
C ARG A 372 16.74 19.46 -20.63
N TYR A 373 15.46 19.69 -20.39
CA TYR A 373 14.44 19.37 -21.36
C TYR A 373 14.63 20.36 -22.55
N ARG A 374 14.99 19.84 -23.74
CA ARG A 374 14.76 20.55 -25.01
C ARG A 374 13.31 20.31 -25.37
N LEU A 375 12.57 21.43 -25.55
CA LEU A 375 11.25 21.48 -26.15
C LEU A 375 11.31 20.98 -27.60
#